data_243cad4182bc63431f53eb892be68133
#
_entry.id   243cad4182bc63431f53eb892be68133
#
_cell.length_a   1.000
_cell.length_b   1.000
_cell.length_c   1.000
_cell.angle_alpha   90.00
_cell.angle_beta   90.00
_cell.angle_gamma   90.00
#
_symmetry.space_group_name_H-M   'P 1'
#
loop_
_entity.id
_entity.type
_entity.pdbx_description
1 polymer ?
#
loop_
_entity_poly.entity_id
_entity_poly.type
_entity_poly.pdbx_seq_one_letter_code
_entity_poly.pdbx_strand_id
1 'polypeptide(L)'
;MGETRVAAVVLGITPRQPPEVLAAALGLASRSGGVVVCAYVDAGSYVVEEHADGSVDARPIDPDQFDWTSDTFDPDLARRVRAAGAAQGVEVQLRALAGDVGKALARLAETVDAEAIVVGSRRGGVRASMHDFFGGSVAVHLIHRQPRPVLVVPVEPSPPGMSLPWEEVS
;
A
#
# COMPACT_ATOMS: atom_id res chain seq x y z
N MET A 1 10.10 -18.76 -26.83
CA MET A 1 9.11 -17.68 -26.81
C MET A 1 9.12 -17.15 -25.39
N GLY A 2 9.60 -15.91 -25.19
CA GLY A 2 9.57 -15.30 -23.87
C GLY A 2 8.14 -14.99 -23.49
N GLU A 3 7.67 -15.51 -22.34
CA GLU A 3 6.46 -14.99 -21.70
C GLU A 3 6.68 -13.48 -21.53
N THR A 4 5.82 -12.70 -22.14
CA THR A 4 5.82 -11.25 -21.92
C THR A 4 5.42 -11.04 -20.45
N ARG A 5 6.42 -10.86 -19.61
CA ARG A 5 6.22 -10.59 -18.21
C ARG A 5 5.48 -9.26 -18.08
N VAL A 6 4.28 -9.32 -17.55
CA VAL A 6 3.48 -8.10 -17.28
C VAL A 6 4.06 -7.44 -16.04
N ALA A 7 4.49 -6.20 -16.17
CA ALA A 7 5.02 -5.43 -15.04
C ALA A 7 3.93 -5.25 -13.97
N ALA A 8 4.25 -5.49 -12.71
CA ALA A 8 3.32 -5.32 -11.60
C ALA A 8 3.73 -4.12 -10.74
N VAL A 9 2.77 -3.29 -10.37
CA VAL A 9 2.95 -2.21 -9.39
C VAL A 9 2.12 -2.55 -8.16
N VAL A 10 2.74 -2.73 -7.01
CA VAL A 10 2.02 -2.96 -5.76
C VAL A 10 1.61 -1.62 -5.16
N LEU A 11 0.34 -1.47 -4.84
CA LEU A 11 -0.21 -0.29 -4.17
C LEU A 11 -0.74 -0.67 -2.78
N GLY A 12 -0.10 -0.13 -1.72
CA GLY A 12 -0.68 -0.17 -0.38
C GLY A 12 -1.82 0.85 -0.27
N ILE A 13 -3.04 0.38 0.00
CA ILE A 13 -4.24 1.23 0.00
C ILE A 13 -5.06 1.08 1.28
N THR A 14 -5.71 2.15 1.68
CA THR A 14 -6.68 2.17 2.78
C THR A 14 -8.02 2.77 2.32
N PRO A 15 -9.15 2.45 2.98
CA PRO A 15 -10.47 2.94 2.57
C PRO A 15 -10.59 4.47 2.49
N ARG A 16 -9.83 5.19 3.31
CA ARG A 16 -9.85 6.66 3.41
C ARG A 16 -8.70 7.34 2.68
N GLN A 17 -7.97 6.60 1.86
CA GLN A 17 -6.83 7.16 1.15
C GLN A 17 -7.29 8.12 0.05
N PRO A 18 -6.61 9.28 -0.12
CA PRO A 18 -6.88 10.20 -1.22
C PRO A 18 -6.68 9.56 -2.58
N PRO A 19 -7.48 9.97 -3.58
CA PRO A 19 -7.47 9.38 -4.93
C PRO A 19 -6.14 9.55 -5.66
N GLU A 20 -5.32 10.53 -5.28
CA GLU A 20 -4.02 10.83 -5.89
C GLU A 20 -3.04 9.67 -5.76
N VAL A 21 -3.12 8.90 -4.68
CA VAL A 21 -2.23 7.75 -4.45
C VAL A 21 -2.55 6.62 -5.43
N LEU A 22 -3.83 6.33 -5.62
CA LEU A 22 -4.29 5.37 -6.63
C LEU A 22 -3.94 5.86 -8.05
N ALA A 23 -4.18 7.15 -8.33
CA ALA A 23 -3.87 7.73 -9.62
C ALA A 23 -2.38 7.64 -9.97
N ALA A 24 -1.49 7.83 -9.01
CA ALA A 24 -0.03 7.68 -9.19
C ALA A 24 0.35 6.23 -9.54
N ALA A 25 -0.23 5.24 -8.85
CA ALA A 25 0.01 3.83 -9.14
C ALA A 25 -0.51 3.42 -10.52
N LEU A 26 -1.74 3.84 -10.88
CA LEU A 26 -2.32 3.59 -12.20
C LEU A 26 -1.50 4.26 -13.31
N GLY A 27 -1.05 5.50 -13.10
CA GLY A 27 -0.20 6.21 -14.05
C GLY A 27 1.17 5.54 -14.24
N LEU A 28 1.74 4.95 -13.20
CA LEU A 28 2.98 4.18 -13.31
C LEU A 28 2.75 2.89 -14.12
N ALA A 29 1.76 2.09 -13.75
CA ALA A 29 1.42 0.85 -14.45
C ALA A 29 1.03 1.08 -15.91
N SER A 30 0.29 2.15 -16.20
CA SER A 30 -0.08 2.50 -17.59
C SER A 30 1.14 2.76 -18.48
N ARG A 31 2.19 3.41 -17.94
CA ARG A 31 3.43 3.69 -18.68
C ARG A 31 4.28 2.44 -18.94
N SER A 32 4.25 1.47 -18.04
CA SER A 32 4.98 0.21 -18.20
C SER A 32 4.17 -0.89 -18.91
N GLY A 33 2.91 -0.61 -19.26
CA GLY A 33 2.00 -1.64 -19.81
C GLY A 33 1.67 -2.74 -18.80
N GLY A 34 1.70 -2.39 -17.52
CA GLY A 34 1.58 -3.31 -16.40
C GLY A 34 0.21 -3.33 -15.74
N VAL A 35 0.14 -4.01 -14.61
CA VAL A 35 -1.05 -4.13 -13.75
C VAL A 35 -0.81 -3.49 -12.39
N VAL A 36 -1.88 -3.06 -11.72
CA VAL A 36 -1.81 -2.60 -10.34
C VAL A 36 -2.35 -3.70 -9.42
N VAL A 37 -1.53 -4.13 -8.46
CA VAL A 37 -1.94 -5.03 -7.38
C VAL A 37 -2.23 -4.19 -6.16
N CYS A 38 -3.51 -3.89 -5.93
CA CYS A 38 -3.97 -3.13 -4.76
C CYS A 38 -4.01 -4.04 -3.53
N ALA A 39 -3.26 -3.69 -2.50
CA ALA A 39 -3.16 -4.42 -1.26
C ALA A 39 -3.73 -3.61 -0.09
N TYR A 40 -4.75 -4.15 0.56
CA TYR A 40 -5.21 -3.70 1.87
C TYR A 40 -4.62 -4.61 2.94
N VAL A 41 -3.99 -4.04 3.96
CA VAL A 41 -3.37 -4.80 5.05
C VAL A 41 -4.11 -4.53 6.35
N ASP A 42 -4.68 -5.59 6.93
CA ASP A 42 -5.26 -5.55 8.25
C ASP A 42 -4.18 -5.80 9.32
N ALA A 43 -3.78 -4.73 10.00
CA ALA A 43 -2.80 -4.81 11.09
C ALA A 43 -3.36 -5.42 12.39
N GLY A 44 -4.68 -5.58 12.50
CA GLY A 44 -5.35 -6.21 13.64
C GLY A 44 -5.48 -7.74 13.51
N SER A 45 -4.98 -8.31 12.43
CA SER A 45 -5.01 -9.74 12.15
C SER A 45 -3.63 -10.32 11.94
N TYR A 46 -3.50 -11.64 12.10
CA TYR A 46 -2.27 -12.38 11.80
C TYR A 46 -2.52 -13.40 10.69
N VAL A 47 -1.48 -13.68 9.92
CA VAL A 47 -1.51 -14.63 8.80
C VAL A 47 -1.52 -16.07 9.33
N VAL A 48 -2.47 -16.87 8.85
CA VAL A 48 -2.57 -18.31 9.13
C VAL A 48 -1.98 -19.11 7.98
N GLU A 49 -2.31 -18.74 6.74
CA GLU A 49 -1.83 -19.37 5.53
C GLU A 49 -1.56 -18.32 4.45
N GLU A 50 -0.58 -18.58 3.61
CA GLU A 50 -0.22 -17.73 2.48
C GLU A 50 -0.31 -18.51 1.19
N HIS A 51 -0.93 -17.91 0.17
CA HIS A 51 -1.16 -18.53 -1.12
C HIS A 51 -0.13 -18.08 -2.17
N ALA A 52 0.02 -18.88 -3.22
CA ALA A 52 1.00 -18.64 -4.29
C ALA A 52 0.76 -17.33 -5.06
N ASP A 53 -0.46 -16.78 -5.03
CA ASP A 53 -0.81 -15.51 -5.66
C ASP A 53 -0.58 -14.29 -4.75
N GLY A 54 -0.04 -14.52 -3.55
CA GLY A 54 0.25 -13.51 -2.55
C GLY A 54 -0.96 -13.10 -1.69
N SER A 55 -2.12 -13.75 -1.85
CA SER A 55 -3.23 -13.61 -0.90
C SER A 55 -2.93 -14.40 0.39
N VAL A 56 -3.62 -14.07 1.47
CA VAL A 56 -3.43 -14.71 2.77
C VAL A 56 -4.77 -15.04 3.42
N ASP A 57 -4.80 -16.16 4.14
CA ASP A 57 -5.82 -16.43 5.13
C ASP A 57 -5.37 -15.85 6.46
N ALA A 58 -6.23 -15.06 7.09
CA ALA A 58 -5.88 -14.35 8.32
C ALA A 58 -6.92 -14.53 9.41
N ARG A 59 -6.51 -14.32 10.66
CA ARG A 59 -7.40 -14.32 11.83
C ARG A 59 -7.15 -13.09 12.68
N PRO A 60 -8.21 -12.50 13.27
CA PRO A 60 -8.07 -11.37 14.17
C PRO A 60 -7.24 -11.76 15.40
N ILE A 61 -6.40 -10.82 15.85
CA ILE A 61 -5.61 -10.96 17.09
C ILE A 61 -6.54 -10.93 18.30
N ASP A 62 -7.58 -10.10 18.24
CA ASP A 62 -8.60 -9.99 19.28
C ASP A 62 -9.85 -10.80 18.88
N PRO A 63 -10.17 -11.93 19.57
CA PRO A 63 -11.31 -12.77 19.24
C PRO A 63 -12.67 -12.09 19.43
N ASP A 64 -12.74 -11.00 20.19
CA ASP A 64 -13.97 -10.26 20.46
C ASP A 64 -14.30 -9.23 19.34
N GLN A 65 -13.40 -9.02 18.39
CA GLN A 65 -13.65 -8.20 17.20
C GLN A 65 -14.31 -9.04 16.09
N PHE A 66 -15.58 -9.37 16.27
CA PHE A 66 -16.32 -10.29 15.39
C PHE A 66 -16.76 -9.70 14.04
N ASP A 67 -16.49 -8.43 13.71
CA ASP A 67 -17.18 -7.75 12.60
C ASP A 67 -16.41 -7.60 11.28
N TRP A 68 -15.18 -8.10 11.16
CA TRP A 68 -14.44 -8.03 9.90
C TRP A 68 -13.80 -9.39 9.61
N THR A 69 -14.31 -10.08 8.61
CA THR A 69 -13.57 -11.16 7.98
C THR A 69 -12.36 -10.52 7.29
N SER A 70 -11.19 -10.65 7.89
CA SER A 70 -9.92 -10.13 7.39
C SER A 70 -9.56 -10.64 5.99
N ASP A 71 -10.31 -11.61 5.49
CA ASP A 71 -10.15 -12.22 4.17
C ASP A 71 -10.86 -11.44 3.04
N THR A 72 -11.55 -10.34 3.37
CA THR A 72 -12.37 -9.65 2.38
C THR A 72 -11.91 -8.22 2.18
N PHE A 73 -11.54 -7.91 0.96
CA PHE A 73 -11.31 -6.53 0.54
C PHE A 73 -12.63 -5.74 0.59
N ASP A 74 -12.63 -4.55 1.18
CA ASP A 74 -13.82 -3.70 1.28
C ASP A 74 -14.51 -3.55 -0.08
N PRO A 75 -15.83 -3.91 -0.22
CA PRO A 75 -16.50 -3.93 -1.52
C PRO A 75 -16.61 -2.56 -2.19
N ASP A 76 -16.75 -1.48 -1.41
CA ASP A 76 -16.84 -0.12 -1.95
C ASP A 76 -15.46 0.36 -2.42
N LEU A 77 -14.42 0.04 -1.68
CA LEU A 77 -13.05 0.27 -2.09
C LEU A 77 -12.71 -0.54 -3.35
N ALA A 78 -13.08 -1.82 -3.39
CA ALA A 78 -12.88 -2.68 -4.55
C ALA A 78 -13.53 -2.12 -5.81
N ARG A 79 -14.77 -1.65 -5.71
CA ARG A 79 -15.51 -1.03 -6.82
C ARG A 79 -14.82 0.24 -7.31
N ARG A 80 -14.39 1.12 -6.39
CA ARG A 80 -13.69 2.36 -6.72
C ARG A 80 -12.38 2.13 -7.45
N VAL A 81 -11.53 1.22 -6.94
CA VAL A 81 -10.22 0.98 -7.56
C VAL A 81 -10.34 0.30 -8.91
N ARG A 82 -11.29 -0.63 -9.09
CA ARG A 82 -11.56 -1.26 -10.39
C ARG A 82 -12.09 -0.25 -11.42
N ALA A 83 -13.02 0.61 -11.01
CA ALA A 83 -13.54 1.66 -11.88
C ALA A 83 -12.44 2.64 -12.33
N ALA A 84 -11.56 3.04 -11.43
CA ALA A 84 -10.42 3.90 -11.75
C ALA A 84 -9.43 3.23 -12.71
N GLY A 85 -9.14 1.94 -12.50
CA GLY A 85 -8.30 1.16 -13.42
C GLY A 85 -8.91 1.05 -14.81
N ALA A 86 -10.19 0.69 -14.89
CA ALA A 86 -10.92 0.58 -16.16
C ALA A 86 -10.93 1.91 -16.94
N ALA A 87 -11.09 3.05 -16.25
CA ALA A 87 -11.05 4.37 -16.88
C ALA A 87 -9.68 4.72 -17.50
N GLN A 88 -8.60 4.09 -17.05
CA GLN A 88 -7.25 4.29 -17.58
C GLN A 88 -6.74 3.09 -18.41
N GLY A 89 -7.57 2.07 -18.62
CA GLY A 89 -7.18 0.86 -19.35
C GLY A 89 -6.13 0.02 -18.62
N VAL A 90 -6.06 0.12 -17.28
CA VAL A 90 -5.11 -0.62 -16.42
C VAL A 90 -5.86 -1.72 -15.67
N GLU A 91 -5.36 -2.95 -15.75
CA GLU A 91 -5.87 -4.06 -14.94
C GLU A 91 -5.57 -3.81 -13.47
N VAL A 92 -6.57 -4.05 -12.61
CA VAL A 92 -6.43 -3.95 -11.16
C VAL A 92 -6.76 -5.28 -10.50
N GLN A 93 -5.79 -5.82 -9.79
CA GLN A 93 -5.94 -6.99 -8.93
C GLN A 93 -6.02 -6.55 -7.46
N LEU A 94 -6.79 -7.28 -6.65
CA LEU A 94 -7.00 -6.96 -5.24
C LEU A 94 -6.40 -8.05 -4.36
N ARG A 95 -5.74 -7.65 -3.28
CA ARG A 95 -5.21 -8.55 -2.25
C ARG A 95 -5.56 -8.04 -0.86
N ALA A 96 -6.25 -8.87 -0.09
CA ALA A 96 -6.39 -8.68 1.34
C ALA A 96 -5.21 -9.36 2.03
N LEU A 97 -4.51 -8.61 2.88
CA LEU A 97 -3.33 -9.05 3.61
C LEU A 97 -3.51 -8.78 5.09
N ALA A 98 -2.64 -9.34 5.92
CA ALA A 98 -2.68 -9.16 7.37
C ALA A 98 -1.29 -8.96 7.98
N GLY A 99 -1.25 -8.42 9.19
CA GLY A 99 -0.06 -8.25 9.99
C GLY A 99 0.67 -6.91 9.78
N ASP A 100 1.98 -6.93 9.87
CA ASP A 100 2.80 -5.72 9.68
C ASP A 100 2.72 -5.22 8.23
N VAL A 101 2.28 -3.97 8.06
CA VAL A 101 1.99 -3.40 6.75
C VAL A 101 3.21 -3.39 5.83
N GLY A 102 4.38 -3.00 6.37
CA GLY A 102 5.60 -2.94 5.58
C GLY A 102 6.08 -4.32 5.13
N LYS A 103 6.02 -5.30 6.02
CA LYS A 103 6.39 -6.69 5.72
C LYS A 103 5.43 -7.31 4.71
N ALA A 104 4.13 -7.13 4.90
CA ALA A 104 3.10 -7.67 4.02
C ALA A 104 3.24 -7.13 2.59
N LEU A 105 3.43 -5.81 2.44
CA LEU A 105 3.63 -5.20 1.12
C LEU A 105 4.94 -5.64 0.46
N ALA A 106 6.04 -5.73 1.23
CA ALA A 106 7.32 -6.21 0.71
C ALA A 106 7.22 -7.65 0.20
N ARG A 107 6.56 -8.52 0.96
CA ARG A 107 6.37 -9.92 0.61
C ARG A 107 5.46 -10.09 -0.61
N LEU A 108 4.34 -9.36 -0.67
CA LEU A 108 3.50 -9.35 -1.86
C LEU A 108 4.29 -8.89 -3.09
N ALA A 109 5.06 -7.81 -2.96
CA ALA A 109 5.87 -7.29 -4.07
C ALA A 109 6.90 -8.31 -4.56
N GLU A 110 7.47 -9.12 -3.66
CA GLU A 110 8.34 -10.25 -4.02
C GLU A 110 7.57 -11.33 -4.77
N THR A 111 6.41 -11.75 -4.27
CA THR A 111 5.58 -12.81 -4.85
C THR A 111 5.10 -12.48 -6.25
N VAL A 112 4.64 -11.25 -6.49
CA VAL A 112 4.17 -10.80 -7.81
C VAL A 112 5.29 -10.23 -8.68
N ASP A 113 6.52 -10.24 -8.18
CA ASP A 113 7.70 -9.69 -8.81
C ASP A 113 7.49 -8.25 -9.32
N ALA A 114 7.01 -7.40 -8.39
CA ALA A 114 6.67 -6.02 -8.68
C ALA A 114 7.89 -5.18 -9.08
N GLU A 115 7.70 -4.26 -10.02
CA GLU A 115 8.71 -3.28 -10.39
C GLU A 115 8.82 -2.12 -9.39
N ALA A 116 7.74 -1.82 -8.66
CA ALA A 116 7.71 -0.77 -7.65
C ALA A 116 6.60 -1.00 -6.61
N ILE A 117 6.75 -0.37 -5.45
CA ILE A 117 5.71 -0.28 -4.41
C ILE A 117 5.29 1.19 -4.29
N VAL A 118 4.00 1.45 -4.33
CA VAL A 118 3.40 2.79 -4.16
C VAL A 118 2.67 2.84 -2.83
N VAL A 119 2.94 3.88 -2.05
CA VAL A 119 2.26 4.15 -0.77
C VAL A 119 1.97 5.63 -0.63
N GLY A 120 0.90 5.97 0.09
CA GLY A 120 0.66 7.35 0.50
C GLY A 120 1.56 7.74 1.67
N SER A 121 1.95 9.00 1.75
CA SER A 121 2.53 9.53 2.98
C SER A 121 1.49 9.49 4.11
N ARG A 122 1.96 9.31 5.36
CA ARG A 122 1.06 9.41 6.51
C ARG A 122 0.58 10.85 6.66
N ARG A 123 -0.68 11.06 7.02
CA ARG A 123 -1.14 12.38 7.46
C ARG A 123 -0.37 12.79 8.71
N GLY A 124 0.46 13.82 8.59
CA GLY A 124 1.07 14.47 9.74
C GLY A 124 0.00 15.22 10.51
N GLY A 125 -0.51 14.64 11.60
CA GLY A 125 -1.27 15.44 12.57
C GLY A 125 -0.32 16.39 13.30
N VAL A 126 -0.79 17.57 13.73
CA VAL A 126 -0.06 18.60 14.49
C VAL A 126 0.60 18.07 15.80
N ARG A 127 0.44 16.80 16.11
CA ARG A 127 1.00 16.08 17.27
C ARG A 127 1.84 14.86 16.90
N ALA A 128 2.21 14.67 15.63
CA ALA A 128 3.14 13.61 15.28
C ALA A 128 4.52 13.96 15.84
N SER A 129 4.97 13.25 16.85
CA SER A 129 6.32 13.39 17.39
C SER A 129 7.34 12.99 16.31
N MET A 130 8.57 13.50 16.38
CA MET A 130 9.67 13.10 15.49
C MET A 130 9.85 11.57 15.44
N HIS A 131 9.52 10.86 16.52
CA HIS A 131 9.55 9.41 16.60
C HIS A 131 8.50 8.73 15.69
N ASP A 132 7.32 9.35 15.50
CA ASP A 132 6.27 8.86 14.60
C ASP A 132 6.60 9.14 13.13
N PHE A 133 7.40 10.16 12.86
CA PHE A 133 7.83 10.52 11.51
C PHE A 133 8.85 9.53 10.94
N PHE A 134 9.80 9.07 11.75
CA PHE A 134 10.89 8.18 11.32
C PHE A 134 10.71 6.72 11.71
N GLY A 135 10.02 6.43 12.81
CA GLY A 135 9.92 5.08 13.35
C GLY A 135 8.70 4.27 12.92
N GLY A 136 7.64 4.90 12.43
CA GLY A 136 6.37 4.24 12.13
C GLY A 136 5.89 4.36 10.68
N SER A 137 6.66 4.96 9.78
CA SER A 137 6.27 5.10 8.39
C SER A 137 6.45 3.79 7.63
N VAL A 138 5.38 3.31 6.98
CA VAL A 138 5.43 2.17 6.07
C VAL A 138 6.51 2.37 5.00
N ALA A 139 6.65 3.59 4.48
CA ALA A 139 7.67 3.94 3.50
C ALA A 139 9.09 3.71 4.04
N VAL A 140 9.39 4.17 5.25
CA VAL A 140 10.71 3.96 5.89
C VAL A 140 10.99 2.47 6.09
N HIS A 141 9.99 1.71 6.54
CA HIS A 141 10.15 0.26 6.67
C HIS A 141 10.49 -0.39 5.33
N LEU A 142 9.77 -0.02 4.27
CA LEU A 142 9.97 -0.58 2.93
C LEU A 142 11.35 -0.27 2.36
N ILE A 143 11.83 0.97 2.44
CA ILE A 143 13.14 1.34 1.87
C ILE A 143 14.34 0.65 2.55
N HIS A 144 14.16 0.18 3.79
CA HIS A 144 15.21 -0.53 4.52
C HIS A 144 15.13 -2.06 4.45
N ARG A 145 13.99 -2.61 4.02
CA ARG A 145 13.71 -4.05 4.15
C ARG A 145 13.51 -4.79 2.84
N GLN A 146 13.45 -4.10 1.71
CA GLN A 146 13.26 -4.73 0.41
C GLN A 146 13.96 -3.89 -0.69
N PRO A 147 14.39 -4.51 -1.82
CA PRO A 147 15.24 -3.86 -2.82
C PRO A 147 14.48 -3.04 -3.88
N ARG A 148 13.15 -3.14 -3.95
CA ARG A 148 12.36 -2.50 -5.01
C ARG A 148 12.19 -1.00 -4.77
N PRO A 149 12.10 -0.18 -5.83
CA PRO A 149 11.75 1.23 -5.71
C PRO A 149 10.45 1.44 -4.94
N VAL A 150 10.43 2.44 -4.05
CA VAL A 150 9.25 2.86 -3.29
C VAL A 150 8.87 4.27 -3.70
N LEU A 151 7.67 4.42 -4.28
CA LEU A 151 7.08 5.71 -4.59
C LEU A 151 6.18 6.16 -3.44
N VAL A 152 6.55 7.23 -2.77
CA VAL A 152 5.75 7.83 -1.72
C VAL A 152 4.98 9.02 -2.28
N VAL A 153 3.66 8.94 -2.26
CA VAL A 153 2.77 10.00 -2.76
C VAL A 153 2.34 10.87 -1.58
N PRO A 154 2.61 12.20 -1.60
CA PRO A 154 2.15 13.11 -0.56
C PRO A 154 0.62 13.12 -0.45
N VAL A 155 0.10 12.87 0.74
CA VAL A 155 -1.35 12.86 1.03
C VAL A 155 -1.83 14.23 1.47
N GLU A 156 -1.04 14.93 2.26
CA GLU A 156 -1.27 16.29 2.72
C GLU A 156 0.10 16.99 2.79
N PRO A 157 0.55 17.63 1.71
CA PRO A 157 1.81 18.36 1.75
C PRO A 157 1.70 19.54 2.71
N SER A 158 2.74 19.79 3.50
CA SER A 158 2.79 20.93 4.40
C SER A 158 2.68 22.22 3.60
N PRO A 159 1.93 23.23 4.09
CA PRO A 159 1.86 24.54 3.44
C PRO A 159 3.24 25.17 3.28
N PRO A 160 3.48 25.96 2.22
CA PRO A 160 4.72 26.72 2.07
C PRO A 160 4.98 27.59 3.31
N GLY A 161 6.18 27.52 3.88
CA GLY A 161 6.58 28.32 5.06
C GLY A 161 6.29 27.69 6.42
N MET A 162 5.74 26.47 6.48
CA MET A 162 5.71 25.69 7.72
C MET A 162 7.06 25.03 7.94
N SER A 163 7.70 25.30 9.09
CA SER A 163 8.95 24.63 9.47
C SER A 163 8.75 23.11 9.59
N LEU A 164 9.65 22.36 9.02
CA LEU A 164 9.64 20.92 9.16
C LEU A 164 10.22 20.52 10.54
N PRO A 165 9.80 19.40 11.14
CA PRO A 165 10.21 19.03 12.51
C PRO A 165 11.72 18.96 12.75
N TRP A 166 12.50 18.79 11.68
CA TRP A 166 13.97 18.72 11.73
C TRP A 166 14.66 20.07 11.48
N GLU A 167 13.92 21.14 11.16
CA GLU A 167 14.45 22.48 10.96
C GLU A 167 14.52 23.28 12.26
N GLU A 168 13.84 22.84 13.32
CA GLU A 168 13.79 23.51 14.63
C GLU A 168 14.93 23.11 15.58
N VAL A 169 15.87 22.27 15.14
CA VAL A 169 17.02 21.85 15.93
C VAL A 169 18.26 22.61 15.50
N SER A 170 18.36 23.87 15.94
CA SER A 170 19.58 24.68 15.89
C SER A 170 19.71 25.50 17.16
#